data_e42ebe8f497cdc4c796aba20aa46b23a
#
_entry.id   e42ebe8f497cdc4c796aba20aa46b23a
#
_cell.length_a   1.000
_cell.length_b   1.000
_cell.length_c   1.000
_cell.angle_alpha   90.00
_cell.angle_beta   90.00
_cell.angle_gamma   90.00
#
_symmetry.space_group_name_H-M   'P 1'
#
loop_
_entity.id
_entity.type
_entity.pdbx_description
1 polymer ?
#
loop_
_entity_poly.entity_id
_entity_poly.type
_entity_poly.pdbx_seq_one_letter_code
_entity_poly.pdbx_strand_id
1 'polypeptide(L)'
;GCPYTCSFCDIGHKKYTKIQMFETEKCLKELKWMCDRNISAIDVADSNFGIFPRDEKLVDFVVEQKKAGNFNGRFMPTWAKTHGDKIMKLAKKLQDAHVDDTFGFSLQSTNPETLKNVKRRNAFDIKSFRPIIKDLKDKGVSSYTELIFPLPGDTIETFKYGLHEIVDMPAPFDMIQINTLSRLSNTEFNTGFPEMIWQNIKGTAKPYNNDVIDEIAVATDKMTRDQ
;
A
#
# COMPACT_ATOMS: atom_id res chain seq x y z
N GLY A 1 -0.85 14.53 -1.20
CA GLY A 1 -0.66 14.40 0.26
C GLY A 1 -1.33 13.16 0.83
N CYS A 2 -0.99 12.83 2.07
CA CYS A 2 -1.56 11.68 2.78
C CYS A 2 -2.08 12.13 4.14
N PRO A 3 -3.33 11.79 4.55
CA PRO A 3 -3.89 12.25 5.82
C PRO A 3 -3.37 11.45 7.02
N TYR A 4 -2.58 10.41 6.78
CA TYR A 4 -2.05 9.52 7.82
C TYR A 4 -0.61 9.92 8.19
N THR A 5 -0.22 9.54 9.41
CA THR A 5 1.07 9.91 10.01
C THR A 5 1.88 8.68 10.38
N CYS A 6 1.90 7.67 9.51
CA CYS A 6 2.70 6.46 9.74
C CYS A 6 4.17 6.85 9.90
N SER A 7 4.80 6.45 11.01
CA SER A 7 6.15 6.90 11.39
C SER A 7 7.24 6.48 10.41
N PHE A 8 7.04 5.38 9.70
CA PHE A 8 7.99 4.84 8.71
C PHE A 8 7.85 5.47 7.33
N CYS A 9 6.77 6.22 7.08
CA CYS A 9 6.41 6.64 5.74
C CYS A 9 6.92 8.06 5.44
N ASP A 10 7.63 8.21 4.34
CA ASP A 10 8.16 9.48 3.86
C ASP A 10 7.05 10.51 3.56
N ILE A 11 5.89 10.05 3.07
CA ILE A 11 4.72 10.88 2.77
C ILE A 11 3.93 11.21 4.06
N GLY A 12 4.07 10.42 5.11
CA GLY A 12 3.37 10.60 6.40
C GLY A 12 3.87 11.78 7.24
N HIS A 13 4.91 12.47 6.81
CA HIS A 13 5.47 13.60 7.55
C HIS A 13 4.63 14.88 7.39
N LYS A 14 4.63 15.74 8.40
CA LYS A 14 3.83 16.98 8.51
C LYS A 14 3.78 17.84 7.23
N LYS A 15 4.85 17.84 6.44
CA LYS A 15 4.94 18.60 5.19
C LYS A 15 3.93 18.14 4.14
N TYR A 16 3.60 16.84 4.11
CA TYR A 16 2.76 16.22 3.08
C TYR A 16 1.37 15.79 3.59
N THR A 17 1.02 16.12 4.82
CA THR A 17 -0.28 15.76 5.40
C THR A 17 -1.44 16.59 4.82
N LYS A 18 -1.14 17.76 4.24
CA LYS A 18 -2.16 18.56 3.56
C LYS A 18 -2.50 17.94 2.22
N ILE A 19 -3.72 17.46 2.11
CA ILE A 19 -4.23 16.90 0.86
C ILE A 19 -4.45 18.02 -0.14
N GLN A 20 -3.89 17.84 -1.33
CA GLN A 20 -4.13 18.69 -2.48
C GLN A 20 -4.86 17.89 -3.55
N MET A 21 -5.94 18.41 -4.05
CA MET A 21 -6.74 17.75 -5.09
C MET A 21 -6.73 18.58 -6.35
N PHE A 22 -6.47 17.92 -7.48
CA PHE A 22 -6.76 18.50 -8.78
C PHE A 22 -8.27 18.58 -9.01
N GLU A 23 -8.70 19.52 -9.82
CA GLU A 23 -10.08 19.61 -10.26
C GLU A 23 -10.53 18.30 -10.96
N THR A 24 -11.74 17.82 -10.63
CA THR A 24 -12.25 16.56 -11.18
C THR A 24 -12.30 16.59 -12.69
N GLU A 25 -12.75 17.70 -13.28
CA GLU A 25 -12.83 17.88 -14.73
C GLU A 25 -11.46 17.80 -15.42
N LYS A 26 -10.40 18.31 -14.75
CA LYS A 26 -9.04 18.17 -15.23
C LYS A 26 -8.64 16.68 -15.27
N CYS A 27 -8.88 15.96 -14.19
CA CYS A 27 -8.55 14.53 -14.13
C CYS A 27 -9.31 13.72 -15.19
N LEU A 28 -10.60 14.01 -15.40
CA LEU A 28 -11.41 13.35 -16.43
C LEU A 28 -10.89 13.63 -17.85
N LYS A 29 -10.46 14.86 -18.12
CA LYS A 29 -9.84 15.21 -19.42
C LYS A 29 -8.52 14.46 -19.64
N GLU A 30 -7.70 14.34 -18.62
CA GLU A 30 -6.44 13.59 -18.69
C GLU A 30 -6.69 12.10 -18.91
N LEU A 31 -7.64 11.51 -18.17
CA LEU A 31 -8.07 10.12 -18.36
C LEU A 31 -8.61 9.89 -19.77
N LYS A 32 -9.48 10.78 -20.27
CA LYS A 32 -9.97 10.70 -21.64
C LYS A 32 -8.82 10.72 -22.64
N TRP A 33 -7.87 11.63 -22.49
CA TRP A 33 -6.70 11.74 -23.36
C TRP A 33 -5.88 10.44 -23.39
N MET A 34 -5.73 9.77 -22.22
CA MET A 34 -5.04 8.48 -22.11
C MET A 34 -5.84 7.35 -22.77
N CYS A 35 -7.15 7.30 -22.55
CA CYS A 35 -8.04 6.33 -23.19
C CYS A 35 -8.03 6.45 -24.70
N ASP A 36 -8.18 7.68 -25.24
CA ASP A 36 -8.17 7.95 -26.68
C ASP A 36 -6.86 7.50 -27.37
N ARG A 37 -5.78 7.33 -26.61
CA ARG A 37 -4.47 6.84 -27.08
C ARG A 37 -4.21 5.38 -26.77
N ASN A 38 -5.20 4.72 -26.20
CA ASN A 38 -5.12 3.33 -25.82
C ASN A 38 -3.85 3.01 -24.97
N ILE A 39 -3.55 3.87 -23.97
CA ILE A 39 -2.44 3.66 -23.03
C ILE A 39 -2.66 2.32 -22.31
N SER A 40 -1.64 1.46 -22.31
CA SER A 40 -1.76 0.10 -21.80
C SER A 40 -1.91 0.00 -20.26
N ALA A 41 -1.40 1.01 -19.52
CA ALA A 41 -1.52 1.05 -18.07
C ALA A 41 -1.53 2.50 -17.57
N ILE A 42 -2.45 2.79 -16.66
CA ILE A 42 -2.57 4.07 -15.97
C ILE A 42 -2.34 3.80 -14.49
N ASP A 43 -1.18 4.20 -13.99
CA ASP A 43 -0.86 4.16 -12.56
C ASP A 43 -1.32 5.45 -11.89
N VAL A 44 -2.16 5.33 -10.88
CA VAL A 44 -2.74 6.48 -10.19
C VAL A 44 -1.79 6.96 -9.10
N ALA A 45 -1.14 8.08 -9.32
CA ALA A 45 -0.21 8.71 -8.39
C ALA A 45 -0.92 9.36 -7.17
N ASP A 46 -1.79 8.60 -6.52
CA ASP A 46 -2.48 8.97 -5.29
C ASP A 46 -2.27 7.88 -4.24
N SER A 47 -1.60 8.20 -3.14
CA SER A 47 -1.29 7.24 -2.07
C SER A 47 -2.52 6.73 -1.32
N ASN A 48 -3.71 7.28 -1.58
CA ASN A 48 -4.93 6.98 -0.82
C ASN A 48 -6.18 7.11 -1.71
N PHE A 49 -6.14 6.53 -2.88
CA PHE A 49 -7.28 6.55 -3.79
C PHE A 49 -8.50 5.86 -3.16
N GLY A 50 -9.68 6.43 -3.39
CA GLY A 50 -10.96 5.90 -2.92
C GLY A 50 -11.55 6.60 -1.69
N ILE A 51 -10.84 7.52 -1.02
CA ILE A 51 -11.39 8.23 0.15
C ILE A 51 -12.33 9.37 -0.24
N PHE A 52 -12.13 10.00 -1.40
CA PHE A 52 -12.93 11.16 -1.81
C PHE A 52 -14.11 10.76 -2.71
N PRO A 53 -15.22 11.52 -2.68
CA PRO A 53 -16.37 11.25 -3.57
C PRO A 53 -16.03 11.31 -5.06
N ARG A 54 -15.07 12.15 -5.45
CA ARG A 54 -14.62 12.27 -6.85
C ARG A 54 -13.98 11.00 -7.39
N ASP A 55 -13.38 10.18 -6.54
CA ASP A 55 -12.69 8.96 -6.96
C ASP A 55 -13.66 7.96 -7.58
N GLU A 56 -14.91 7.93 -7.10
CA GLU A 56 -15.96 7.14 -7.71
C GLU A 56 -16.26 7.62 -9.14
N LYS A 57 -16.30 8.94 -9.39
CA LYS A 57 -16.51 9.48 -10.74
C LYS A 57 -15.38 9.09 -11.70
N LEU A 58 -14.13 9.06 -11.21
CA LEU A 58 -12.98 8.65 -12.02
C LEU A 58 -13.07 7.14 -12.36
N VAL A 59 -13.43 6.31 -11.39
CA VAL A 59 -13.66 4.87 -11.61
C VAL A 59 -14.80 4.67 -12.62
N ASP A 60 -15.94 5.32 -12.42
CA ASP A 60 -17.10 5.17 -13.30
C ASP A 60 -16.74 5.58 -14.74
N PHE A 61 -16.00 6.68 -14.92
CA PHE A 61 -15.53 7.11 -16.22
C PHE A 61 -14.66 6.05 -16.91
N VAL A 62 -13.66 5.49 -16.21
CA VAL A 62 -12.77 4.47 -16.79
C VAL A 62 -13.56 3.20 -17.16
N VAL A 63 -14.48 2.78 -16.31
CA VAL A 63 -15.38 1.64 -16.57
C VAL A 63 -16.24 1.89 -17.83
N GLU A 64 -16.79 3.11 -17.99
CA GLU A 64 -17.54 3.50 -19.18
C GLU A 64 -16.67 3.46 -20.44
N GLN A 65 -15.43 4.00 -20.38
CA GLN A 65 -14.50 3.93 -21.52
C GLN A 65 -14.16 2.48 -21.88
N LYS A 66 -13.98 1.60 -20.91
CA LYS A 66 -13.76 0.17 -21.14
C LYS A 66 -14.95 -0.48 -21.84
N LYS A 67 -16.18 -0.25 -21.35
CA LYS A 67 -17.41 -0.78 -21.93
C LYS A 67 -17.66 -0.27 -23.35
N ALA A 68 -17.27 0.97 -23.61
CA ALA A 68 -17.37 1.57 -24.95
C ALA A 68 -16.28 1.10 -25.93
N GLY A 69 -15.32 0.28 -25.48
CA GLY A 69 -14.19 -0.18 -26.28
C GLY A 69 -13.11 0.87 -26.53
N ASN A 70 -13.17 2.01 -25.85
CA ASN A 70 -12.20 3.10 -25.98
C ASN A 70 -10.96 2.91 -25.09
N PHE A 71 -10.99 1.96 -24.17
CA PHE A 71 -9.88 1.69 -23.26
C PHE A 71 -9.70 0.18 -23.04
N ASN A 72 -8.53 -0.35 -23.40
CA ASN A 72 -8.17 -1.75 -23.21
C ASN A 72 -7.02 -1.94 -22.21
N GLY A 73 -6.53 -0.86 -21.63
CA GLY A 73 -5.47 -0.86 -20.64
C GLY A 73 -5.94 -1.24 -19.23
N ARG A 74 -5.01 -1.12 -18.30
CA ARG A 74 -5.23 -1.29 -16.85
C ARG A 74 -5.28 0.06 -16.16
N PHE A 75 -6.12 0.18 -15.14
CA PHE A 75 -6.19 1.33 -14.26
C PHE A 75 -5.84 0.87 -12.85
N MET A 76 -4.68 1.26 -12.34
CA MET A 76 -4.06 0.71 -11.14
C MET A 76 -4.02 1.75 -10.02
N PRO A 77 -5.02 1.81 -9.14
CA PRO A 77 -5.03 2.72 -8.00
C PRO A 77 -4.24 2.17 -6.82
N THR A 78 -3.52 3.05 -6.12
CA THR A 78 -3.03 2.75 -4.79
C THR A 78 -4.12 3.03 -3.77
N TRP A 79 -4.78 1.98 -3.32
CA TRP A 79 -5.94 2.07 -2.45
C TRP A 79 -5.63 2.67 -1.09
N ALA A 80 -6.55 3.45 -0.55
CA ALA A 80 -6.46 4.00 0.79
C ALA A 80 -6.47 2.90 1.86
N LYS A 81 -5.91 3.22 3.02
CA LYS A 81 -5.69 2.28 4.14
C LYS A 81 -6.90 2.21 5.08
N THR A 82 -7.87 3.06 4.89
CA THR A 82 -9.13 3.15 5.66
C THR A 82 -10.32 3.20 4.69
N HIS A 83 -11.56 3.23 5.20
CA HIS A 83 -12.78 3.24 4.38
C HIS A 83 -12.97 1.98 3.54
N GLY A 84 -12.72 0.82 4.13
CA GLY A 84 -12.70 -0.48 3.46
C GLY A 84 -13.90 -0.77 2.59
N ASP A 85 -15.14 -0.60 3.07
CA ASP A 85 -16.37 -0.89 2.32
C ASP A 85 -16.46 -0.07 1.04
N LYS A 86 -16.12 1.23 1.12
CA LYS A 86 -16.11 2.11 -0.05
C LYS A 86 -15.07 1.68 -1.06
N ILE A 87 -13.86 1.37 -0.60
CA ILE A 87 -12.76 0.92 -1.44
C ILE A 87 -13.13 -0.39 -2.13
N MET A 88 -13.68 -1.35 -1.39
CA MET A 88 -14.12 -2.64 -1.96
C MET A 88 -15.20 -2.45 -3.04
N LYS A 89 -16.12 -1.50 -2.84
CA LYS A 89 -17.12 -1.16 -3.86
C LYS A 89 -16.47 -0.63 -5.15
N LEU A 90 -15.49 0.26 -5.03
CA LEU A 90 -14.78 0.83 -6.18
C LEU A 90 -13.89 -0.20 -6.89
N ALA A 91 -13.16 -0.99 -6.12
CA ALA A 91 -12.34 -2.08 -6.65
C ALA A 91 -13.20 -3.09 -7.43
N LYS A 92 -14.34 -3.47 -6.84
CA LYS A 92 -15.27 -4.37 -7.53
C LYS A 92 -15.75 -3.82 -8.88
N LYS A 93 -16.03 -2.52 -8.99
CA LYS A 93 -16.41 -1.90 -10.28
C LYS A 93 -15.33 -2.09 -11.34
N LEU A 94 -14.05 -1.87 -10.97
CA LEU A 94 -12.92 -2.04 -11.89
C LEU A 94 -12.72 -3.50 -12.28
N GLN A 95 -12.85 -4.42 -11.33
CA GLN A 95 -12.71 -5.86 -11.53
C GLN A 95 -13.83 -6.41 -12.43
N ASP A 96 -15.09 -6.09 -12.12
CA ASP A 96 -16.25 -6.51 -12.94
C ASP A 96 -16.16 -6.00 -14.39
N ALA A 97 -15.43 -4.90 -14.61
CA ALA A 97 -15.16 -4.35 -15.93
C ALA A 97 -13.85 -4.87 -16.57
N HIS A 98 -13.11 -5.75 -15.89
CA HIS A 98 -11.79 -6.22 -16.33
C HIS A 98 -10.80 -5.09 -16.63
N VAL A 99 -10.79 -4.05 -15.79
CA VAL A 99 -9.89 -2.91 -15.88
C VAL A 99 -8.72 -3.06 -14.91
N ASP A 100 -8.95 -3.72 -13.77
CA ASP A 100 -7.94 -4.09 -12.79
C ASP A 100 -8.16 -5.54 -12.36
N ASP A 101 -7.11 -6.33 -12.43
CA ASP A 101 -7.10 -7.76 -12.09
C ASP A 101 -6.32 -8.07 -10.82
N THR A 102 -5.84 -7.03 -10.14
CA THR A 102 -5.05 -7.14 -8.90
C THR A 102 -5.61 -6.28 -7.78
N PHE A 103 -5.48 -6.74 -6.54
CA PHE A 103 -5.84 -5.95 -5.39
C PHE A 103 -4.75 -6.02 -4.30
N GLY A 104 -4.18 -4.87 -3.96
CA GLY A 104 -3.12 -4.75 -2.97
C GLY A 104 -3.61 -4.27 -1.61
N PHE A 105 -3.16 -4.95 -0.56
CA PHE A 105 -3.40 -4.58 0.82
C PHE A 105 -2.08 -4.32 1.54
N SER A 106 -1.73 -3.07 1.77
CA SER A 106 -0.51 -2.73 2.50
C SER A 106 -0.73 -2.90 4.02
N LEU A 107 -0.72 -4.13 4.52
CA LEU A 107 -0.91 -4.44 5.95
C LEU A 107 0.20 -3.87 6.82
N GLN A 108 1.43 -3.97 6.35
CA GLN A 108 2.68 -3.59 6.99
C GLN A 108 3.06 -4.47 8.19
N SER A 109 2.12 -4.80 9.07
CA SER A 109 2.22 -5.78 10.15
C SER A 109 0.83 -6.32 10.47
N THR A 110 0.75 -7.50 11.07
CA THR A 110 -0.47 -8.07 11.66
C THR A 110 -0.52 -7.86 13.18
N ASN A 111 0.59 -7.45 13.79
CA ASN A 111 0.68 -7.21 15.23
C ASN A 111 0.08 -5.85 15.60
N PRO A 112 -1.02 -5.80 16.40
CA PRO A 112 -1.66 -4.54 16.78
C PRO A 112 -0.76 -3.59 17.57
N GLU A 113 0.15 -4.12 18.40
CA GLU A 113 1.11 -3.31 19.16
C GLU A 113 2.09 -2.62 18.22
N THR A 114 2.67 -3.39 17.30
CA THR A 114 3.57 -2.87 16.27
C THR A 114 2.89 -1.80 15.42
N LEU A 115 1.66 -2.04 14.95
CA LEU A 115 0.88 -1.07 14.19
C LEU A 115 0.63 0.22 14.98
N LYS A 116 0.35 0.10 16.28
CA LYS A 116 0.19 1.25 17.18
C LYS A 116 1.49 2.05 17.31
N ASN A 117 2.62 1.38 17.49
CA ASN A 117 3.94 2.02 17.63
C ASN A 117 4.31 2.84 16.40
N VAL A 118 3.98 2.34 15.21
CA VAL A 118 4.23 3.04 13.95
C VAL A 118 3.07 3.92 13.49
N LYS A 119 2.08 4.18 14.34
CA LYS A 119 0.90 5.02 14.06
C LYS A 119 0.12 4.58 12.82
N ARG A 120 0.16 3.29 12.51
CA ARG A 120 -0.53 2.73 11.37
C ARG A 120 -1.95 2.31 11.73
N ARG A 121 -2.91 2.71 10.91
CA ARG A 121 -4.30 2.27 11.00
C ARG A 121 -4.66 1.52 9.72
N ASN A 122 -5.07 0.27 9.86
CA ASN A 122 -5.60 -0.53 8.77
C ASN A 122 -7.13 -0.52 8.82
N ALA A 123 -7.77 -0.55 7.63
CA ALA A 123 -9.23 -0.63 7.52
C ALA A 123 -9.78 -1.95 8.07
N PHE A 124 -9.00 -3.00 7.96
CA PHE A 124 -9.35 -4.35 8.32
C PHE A 124 -8.26 -4.98 9.17
N ASP A 125 -8.63 -5.84 10.10
CA ASP A 125 -7.75 -6.80 10.72
C ASP A 125 -7.62 -8.06 9.84
N ILE A 126 -6.70 -8.95 10.19
CA ILE A 126 -6.44 -10.16 9.40
C ILE A 126 -7.68 -11.06 9.27
N LYS A 127 -8.55 -11.09 10.29
CA LYS A 127 -9.77 -11.92 10.27
C LYS A 127 -10.79 -11.38 9.28
N SER A 128 -10.92 -10.06 9.21
CA SER A 128 -11.82 -9.36 8.28
C SER A 128 -11.37 -9.52 6.82
N PHE A 129 -10.07 -9.74 6.57
CA PHE A 129 -9.55 -9.98 5.21
C PHE A 129 -9.94 -11.33 4.63
N ARG A 130 -10.09 -12.35 5.45
CA ARG A 130 -10.33 -13.73 4.99
C ARG A 130 -11.50 -13.86 3.99
N PRO A 131 -12.71 -13.36 4.27
CA PRO A 131 -13.81 -13.43 3.31
C PRO A 131 -13.55 -12.58 2.05
N ILE A 132 -12.85 -11.46 2.19
CA ILE A 132 -12.52 -10.56 1.08
C ILE A 132 -11.57 -11.25 0.10
N ILE A 133 -10.48 -11.82 0.61
CA ILE A 133 -9.49 -12.53 -0.24
C ILE A 133 -10.14 -13.73 -0.93
N LYS A 134 -11.01 -14.45 -0.22
CA LYS A 134 -11.76 -15.55 -0.82
C LYS A 134 -12.65 -15.07 -1.98
N ASP A 135 -13.40 -13.99 -1.80
CA ASP A 135 -14.26 -13.42 -2.85
C ASP A 135 -13.46 -12.94 -4.06
N LEU A 136 -12.30 -12.30 -3.85
CA LEU A 136 -11.38 -11.91 -4.91
C LEU A 136 -10.89 -13.12 -5.70
N LYS A 137 -10.45 -14.15 -5.00
CA LYS A 137 -9.94 -15.39 -5.60
C LYS A 137 -11.01 -16.15 -6.39
N ASP A 138 -12.23 -16.24 -5.86
CA ASP A 138 -13.37 -16.84 -6.55
C ASP A 138 -13.71 -16.09 -7.86
N LYS A 139 -13.33 -14.82 -7.98
CA LYS A 139 -13.49 -13.98 -9.18
C LYS A 139 -12.26 -13.93 -10.09
N GLY A 140 -11.21 -14.68 -9.77
CA GLY A 140 -9.97 -14.67 -10.54
C GLY A 140 -9.14 -13.39 -10.40
N VAL A 141 -9.36 -12.62 -9.33
CA VAL A 141 -8.58 -11.42 -9.02
C VAL A 141 -7.43 -11.77 -8.12
N SER A 142 -6.21 -11.47 -8.56
CA SER A 142 -5.00 -11.68 -7.76
C SER A 142 -4.94 -10.70 -6.60
N SER A 143 -4.46 -11.18 -5.46
CA SER A 143 -4.30 -10.37 -4.25
C SER A 143 -2.88 -10.42 -3.73
N TYR A 144 -2.40 -9.28 -3.23
CA TYR A 144 -1.10 -9.22 -2.58
C TYR A 144 -1.15 -8.40 -1.30
N THR A 145 -0.18 -8.66 -0.42
CA THR A 145 0.04 -7.84 0.76
C THR A 145 1.50 -7.46 0.91
N GLU A 146 1.73 -6.34 1.57
CA GLU A 146 3.05 -5.84 1.91
C GLU A 146 3.22 -5.83 3.42
N LEU A 147 4.35 -6.36 3.88
CA LEU A 147 4.80 -6.32 5.27
C LEU A 147 6.12 -5.57 5.34
N ILE A 148 6.39 -4.95 6.48
CA ILE A 148 7.69 -4.35 6.80
C ILE A 148 8.23 -5.05 8.04
N PHE A 149 9.50 -5.47 7.98
CA PHE A 149 10.19 -6.10 9.10
C PHE A 149 11.66 -5.65 9.16
N PRO A 150 12.19 -5.39 10.37
CA PRO A 150 11.47 -5.25 11.63
C PRO A 150 10.85 -3.86 11.79
N LEU A 151 9.68 -3.79 12.43
CA LEU A 151 9.08 -2.53 12.88
C LEU A 151 9.23 -2.39 14.42
N PRO A 152 9.17 -1.17 14.99
CA PRO A 152 9.28 -0.95 16.43
C PRO A 152 8.29 -1.81 17.23
N GLY A 153 8.82 -2.65 18.11
CA GLY A 153 8.06 -3.60 18.91
C GLY A 153 7.94 -5.00 18.34
N ASP A 154 8.44 -5.25 17.12
CA ASP A 154 8.50 -6.61 16.59
C ASP A 154 9.57 -7.44 17.30
N THR A 155 9.27 -8.73 17.42
CA THR A 155 10.22 -9.82 17.65
C THR A 155 10.12 -10.80 16.46
N ILE A 156 11.10 -11.69 16.35
CA ILE A 156 11.04 -12.79 15.37
C ILE A 156 9.77 -13.63 15.56
N GLU A 157 9.41 -13.89 16.83
CA GLU A 157 8.23 -14.69 17.19
C GLU A 157 6.93 -13.98 16.77
N THR A 158 6.79 -12.70 17.04
CA THR A 158 5.58 -11.94 16.68
C THR A 158 5.44 -11.82 15.17
N PHE A 159 6.55 -11.63 14.46
CA PHE A 159 6.53 -11.58 12.99
C PHE A 159 6.19 -12.95 12.39
N LYS A 160 6.83 -14.04 12.85
CA LYS A 160 6.51 -15.41 12.42
C LYS A 160 5.04 -15.75 12.67
N TYR A 161 4.53 -15.41 13.85
CA TYR A 161 3.13 -15.63 14.17
C TYR A 161 2.20 -14.91 13.16
N GLY A 162 2.45 -13.64 12.90
CA GLY A 162 1.68 -12.87 11.93
C GLY A 162 1.78 -13.41 10.50
N LEU A 163 2.95 -13.89 10.11
CA LEU A 163 3.14 -14.52 8.79
C LEU A 163 2.33 -15.84 8.69
N HIS A 164 2.33 -16.67 9.73
CA HIS A 164 1.48 -17.86 9.80
C HIS A 164 -0.01 -17.52 9.70
N GLU A 165 -0.48 -16.46 10.38
CA GLU A 165 -1.87 -16.03 10.26
C GLU A 165 -2.27 -15.70 8.81
N ILE A 166 -1.35 -15.16 8.02
CA ILE A 166 -1.57 -14.81 6.60
C ILE A 166 -1.53 -16.07 5.73
N VAL A 167 -0.50 -16.91 5.90
CA VAL A 167 -0.25 -18.08 5.03
C VAL A 167 -1.29 -19.18 5.29
N ASP A 168 -1.69 -19.37 6.54
CA ASP A 168 -2.64 -20.42 6.94
C ASP A 168 -4.11 -20.04 6.71
N MET A 169 -4.38 -18.91 6.04
CA MET A 169 -5.75 -18.58 5.64
C MET A 169 -6.29 -19.60 4.64
N PRO A 170 -7.59 -19.94 4.69
CA PRO A 170 -8.23 -20.83 3.72
C PRO A 170 -8.06 -20.37 2.25
N ALA A 171 -7.93 -19.07 2.05
CA ALA A 171 -7.58 -18.44 0.79
C ALA A 171 -6.45 -17.43 1.07
N PRO A 172 -5.17 -17.83 1.02
CA PRO A 172 -4.07 -16.91 1.27
C PRO A 172 -3.91 -15.91 0.13
N PHE A 173 -3.19 -14.81 0.39
CA PHE A 173 -2.76 -13.90 -0.65
C PHE A 173 -1.92 -14.65 -1.70
N ASP A 174 -2.05 -14.23 -2.96
CA ASP A 174 -1.26 -14.81 -4.05
C ASP A 174 0.21 -14.37 -3.98
N MET A 175 0.48 -13.20 -3.37
CA MET A 175 1.83 -12.71 -3.13
C MET A 175 1.93 -12.00 -1.78
N ILE A 176 3.02 -12.27 -1.07
CA ILE A 176 3.40 -11.55 0.15
C ILE A 176 4.77 -10.92 -0.10
N GLN A 177 4.83 -9.60 -0.10
CA GLN A 177 6.07 -8.84 -0.20
C GLN A 177 6.53 -8.44 1.20
N ILE A 178 7.74 -8.83 1.57
CA ILE A 178 8.36 -8.45 2.83
C ILE A 178 9.45 -7.43 2.54
N ASN A 179 9.30 -6.24 3.08
CA ASN A 179 10.23 -5.14 2.92
C ASN A 179 11.04 -4.96 4.20
N THR A 180 12.33 -4.68 4.08
CA THR A 180 13.13 -4.23 5.22
C THR A 180 12.83 -2.76 5.49
N LEU A 181 12.67 -2.41 6.78
CA LEU A 181 12.47 -1.03 7.17
C LEU A 181 13.70 -0.20 6.83
N SER A 182 13.52 0.81 5.99
CA SER A 182 14.55 1.79 5.65
C SER A 182 14.34 3.10 6.41
N ARG A 183 15.43 3.70 6.86
CA ARG A 183 15.42 5.00 7.52
C ARG A 183 15.37 6.11 6.47
N LEU A 184 14.19 6.52 6.12
CA LEU A 184 13.99 7.59 5.14
C LEU A 184 14.14 8.97 5.82
N SER A 185 14.69 9.92 5.09
CA SER A 185 15.05 11.26 5.61
C SER A 185 13.87 12.06 6.17
N ASN A 186 12.66 11.85 5.63
CA ASN A 186 11.46 12.56 6.04
C ASN A 186 10.59 11.79 7.04
N THR A 187 11.10 10.73 7.65
CA THR A 187 10.36 9.93 8.62
C THR A 187 10.67 10.32 10.05
N GLU A 188 9.81 9.92 10.98
CA GLU A 188 10.09 10.11 12.42
C GLU A 188 11.35 9.33 12.86
N PHE A 189 11.71 8.27 12.15
CA PHE A 189 12.90 7.48 12.44
C PHE A 189 14.21 8.25 12.23
N ASN A 190 14.19 9.34 11.45
CA ASN A 190 15.37 10.17 11.27
C ASN A 190 15.74 10.98 12.53
N THR A 191 14.80 11.22 13.43
CA THR A 191 15.04 11.91 14.71
C THR A 191 15.45 10.98 15.86
N GLY A 192 15.53 9.68 15.57
CA GLY A 192 15.94 8.63 16.51
C GLY A 192 14.74 7.88 17.07
N PHE A 193 14.70 6.60 16.79
CA PHE A 193 13.85 5.62 17.46
C PHE A 193 14.82 4.71 18.23
N PRO A 194 14.95 4.90 19.56
CA PRO A 194 15.94 4.15 20.36
C PRO A 194 15.66 2.64 20.37
N GLU A 195 14.43 2.24 20.04
CA GLU A 195 14.03 0.84 19.96
C GLU A 195 14.52 0.11 18.70
N MET A 196 15.23 0.80 17.79
CA MET A 196 15.69 0.22 16.54
C MET A 196 17.20 0.20 16.45
N ILE A 197 17.74 -0.92 15.98
CA ILE A 197 19.15 -1.06 15.64
C ILE A 197 19.30 -0.88 14.13
N TRP A 198 20.08 0.11 13.72
CA TRP A 198 20.28 0.47 12.33
C TRP A 198 21.63 0.02 11.81
N GLN A 199 21.67 -0.46 10.58
CA GLN A 199 22.88 -0.79 9.86
C GLN A 199 22.96 0.00 8.56
N ASN A 200 24.13 0.59 8.31
CA ASN A 200 24.41 1.24 7.05
C ASN A 200 24.67 0.19 5.98
N ILE A 201 23.97 0.30 4.86
CA ILE A 201 24.24 -0.47 3.66
C ILE A 201 24.62 0.46 2.52
N LYS A 202 25.65 0.10 1.77
CA LYS A 202 25.94 0.77 0.51
C LYS A 202 24.91 0.33 -0.51
N GLY A 203 24.16 1.28 -1.04
CA GLY A 203 23.19 1.00 -2.08
C GLY A 203 23.86 0.41 -3.31
N THR A 204 23.41 -0.74 -3.78
CA THR A 204 23.98 -1.46 -4.91
C THR A 204 23.42 -1.02 -6.26
N ALA A 205 22.34 -0.24 -6.28
CA ALA A 205 21.73 0.22 -7.52
C ALA A 205 20.90 1.48 -7.28
N LYS A 206 21.55 2.63 -7.29
CA LYS A 206 20.81 3.90 -7.35
C LYS A 206 21.08 4.60 -8.66
N PRO A 207 20.06 4.85 -9.48
CA PRO A 207 20.24 5.50 -10.77
C PRO A 207 20.66 6.98 -10.66
N TYR A 208 20.66 7.58 -9.45
CA TYR A 208 20.81 9.02 -9.30
C TYR A 208 21.90 9.52 -8.34
N ASN A 209 22.45 8.69 -7.44
CA ASN A 209 23.54 9.09 -6.57
C ASN A 209 24.22 7.89 -5.88
N ASN A 210 25.51 7.67 -6.15
CA ASN A 210 26.30 6.57 -5.59
C ASN A 210 26.73 6.79 -4.13
N ASP A 211 26.54 7.98 -3.58
CA ASP A 211 27.05 8.37 -2.26
C ASP A 211 25.99 8.27 -1.14
N VAL A 212 24.77 7.87 -1.47
CA VAL A 212 23.71 7.71 -0.45
C VAL A 212 23.85 6.38 0.24
N ILE A 213 24.16 6.43 1.52
CA ILE A 213 24.12 5.28 2.43
C ILE A 213 22.68 5.12 2.90
N ASP A 214 22.09 3.95 2.64
CA ASP A 214 20.80 3.59 3.20
C ASP A 214 20.99 2.97 4.57
N GLU A 215 20.24 3.44 5.54
CA GLU A 215 20.14 2.81 6.85
C GLU A 215 18.91 1.90 6.86
N ILE A 216 19.12 0.64 7.14
CA ILE A 216 18.05 -0.34 7.35
C ILE A 216 18.00 -0.78 8.80
N ALA A 217 16.80 -1.07 9.28
CA ALA A 217 16.62 -1.68 10.58
C ALA A 217 16.98 -3.17 10.50
N VAL A 218 17.84 -3.62 11.41
CA VAL A 218 18.27 -5.03 11.47
C VAL A 218 17.74 -5.74 12.70
N ALA A 219 17.35 -4.99 13.73
CA ALA A 219 16.75 -5.53 14.94
C ALA A 219 15.95 -4.45 15.69
N THR A 220 15.17 -4.87 16.67
CA THR A 220 14.54 -4.02 17.68
C THR A 220 15.16 -4.29 19.06
N ASP A 221 14.91 -3.42 20.02
CA ASP A 221 15.32 -3.60 21.41
C ASP A 221 14.72 -4.86 22.07
N LYS A 222 13.62 -5.36 21.51
CA LYS A 222 12.94 -6.58 21.96
C LYS A 222 13.54 -7.87 21.42
N MET A 223 14.50 -7.80 20.49
CA MET A 223 15.19 -8.95 19.93
C MET A 223 16.43 -9.28 20.77
N THR A 224 16.71 -10.57 20.96
CA THR A 224 17.95 -11.03 21.58
C THR A 224 19.10 -10.98 20.57
N ARG A 225 20.35 -11.11 21.06
CA ARG A 225 21.55 -11.11 20.20
C ARG A 225 21.57 -12.21 19.15
N ASP A 226 20.83 -13.29 19.40
CA ASP A 226 20.77 -14.47 18.54
C ASP A 226 19.60 -14.40 17.53
N GLN A 227 18.81 -13.34 17.58
CA GLN A 227 17.71 -13.03 16.66
C GLN A 227 18.10 -11.90 15.71
#